data_0293450e2d4f16b0f33463177a279f78
#
_entry.id   0293450e2d4f16b0f33463177a279f78
#
_cell.length_a   1.000
_cell.length_b   1.000
_cell.length_c   1.000
_cell.angle_alpha   90.00
_cell.angle_beta   90.00
_cell.angle_gamma   90.00
#
_symmetry.space_group_name_H-M   'P 1'
#
loop_
_entity.id
_entity.type
_entity.pdbx_description
1 polymer ?
#
loop_
_entity_poly.entity_id
_entity_poly.type
_entity_poly.pdbx_seq_one_letter_code
_entity_poly.pdbx_strand_id
1 'polypeptide(L)'
;MHRNLLLYSISTNSWEQCKLGELALFNPKDELPKIFEYVDLESVVGTEMLSHRTETKSSAPSRAQRVARIGDLFYQTVRPYQKNNYLFEKPYKNYVFSNGYAQMRPFVDGYFMLCLVQSERFIKIVLDNCTGTSYPAINSNNLEEIEVYAPLNKKEGNKTGTMFRSIDNLITLHQRKSQYYIRRIRK
;
A
#
# COMPACT_ATOMS: atom_id res chain seq x y z
N MET A 1 46.72 28.55 16.62
CA MET A 1 45.68 28.77 15.64
C MET A 1 45.12 27.41 15.17
N HIS A 2 44.07 26.91 15.81
CA HIS A 2 43.42 25.68 15.42
C HIS A 2 42.21 26.04 14.54
N ARG A 3 42.31 25.72 13.28
CA ARG A 3 41.18 25.78 12.34
C ARG A 3 40.29 24.57 12.59
N ASN A 4 39.15 24.78 13.25
CA ASN A 4 38.03 23.83 13.24
C ASN A 4 37.48 23.74 11.84
N LEU A 5 37.85 22.70 11.13
CA LEU A 5 37.15 22.25 9.94
C LEU A 5 35.81 21.67 10.40
N LEU A 6 34.76 22.50 10.34
CA LEU A 6 33.37 22.02 10.34
C LEU A 6 33.21 21.17 9.09
N LEU A 7 33.32 19.87 9.26
CA LEU A 7 32.82 18.91 8.27
C LEU A 7 31.31 19.07 8.21
N TYR A 8 30.86 19.88 7.24
CA TYR A 8 29.47 19.79 6.77
C TYR A 8 29.29 18.37 6.27
N SER A 9 28.68 17.53 7.08
CA SER A 9 28.09 16.28 6.61
C SER A 9 27.10 16.65 5.54
N ILE A 10 27.51 16.52 4.27
CA ILE A 10 26.59 16.50 3.15
C ILE A 10 25.75 15.26 3.39
N SER A 11 24.53 15.45 3.89
CA SER A 11 23.53 14.41 3.95
C SER A 11 23.27 14.00 2.51
N THR A 12 24.01 13.01 2.04
CA THR A 12 23.65 12.30 0.83
C THR A 12 22.31 11.65 1.12
N ASN A 13 21.28 12.03 0.36
CA ASN A 13 19.99 11.34 0.38
C ASN A 13 20.27 9.88 0.02
N SER A 14 20.47 9.05 1.03
CA SER A 14 20.82 7.65 0.83
C SER A 14 19.56 6.80 0.99
N TRP A 15 19.31 5.97 0.00
CA TRP A 15 18.38 4.87 0.11
C TRP A 15 19.12 3.70 0.73
N GLU A 16 18.57 3.14 1.76
CA GLU A 16 19.18 2.02 2.47
C GLU A 16 18.28 0.79 2.40
N GLN A 17 18.91 -0.35 2.51
CA GLN A 17 18.22 -1.62 2.61
C GLN A 17 17.70 -1.77 4.03
N CYS A 18 16.39 -2.03 4.16
CA CYS A 18 15.71 -2.26 5.43
C CYS A 18 14.60 -3.30 5.24
N LYS A 19 14.08 -3.85 6.32
CA LYS A 19 12.92 -4.74 6.27
C LYS A 19 11.66 -3.92 6.05
N LEU A 20 10.69 -4.49 5.35
CA LEU A 20 9.40 -3.84 5.13
C LEU A 20 8.69 -3.51 6.46
N GLY A 21 8.85 -4.36 7.48
CA GLY A 21 8.35 -4.14 8.83
C GLY A 21 8.93 -2.93 9.57
N GLU A 22 10.08 -2.41 9.12
CA GLU A 22 10.66 -1.17 9.65
C GLU A 22 9.97 0.09 9.09
N LEU A 23 9.23 -0.05 7.99
CA LEU A 23 8.51 1.05 7.34
C LEU A 23 7.05 1.18 7.76
N ALA A 24 6.47 0.16 8.41
CA ALA A 24 5.06 0.15 8.80
C ALA A 24 4.78 -0.75 10.00
N LEU A 25 3.76 -0.40 10.77
CA LEU A 25 3.16 -1.31 11.76
C LEU A 25 2.23 -2.29 11.04
N PHE A 26 2.51 -3.58 11.16
CA PHE A 26 1.72 -4.63 10.53
C PHE A 26 0.54 -5.08 11.38
N ASN A 27 -0.60 -5.28 10.74
CA ASN A 27 -1.82 -5.84 11.31
C ASN A 27 -2.18 -5.28 12.69
N PRO A 28 -2.26 -3.95 12.84
CA PRO A 28 -2.63 -3.34 14.12
C PRO A 28 -3.97 -3.90 14.60
N LYS A 29 -4.05 -4.17 15.91
CA LYS A 29 -5.27 -4.68 16.52
C LYS A 29 -6.14 -3.52 16.94
N ASP A 30 -7.16 -3.24 16.16
CA ASP A 30 -8.20 -2.28 16.49
C ASP A 30 -9.51 -3.00 16.78
N GLU A 31 -10.37 -2.43 17.64
CA GLU A 31 -11.67 -3.00 17.96
C GLU A 31 -12.62 -2.93 16.76
N LEU A 32 -13.29 -4.06 16.46
CA LEU A 32 -14.25 -4.16 15.37
C LEU A 32 -15.47 -3.26 15.65
N PRO A 33 -15.82 -2.33 14.77
CA PRO A 33 -16.99 -1.47 14.91
C PRO A 33 -18.30 -2.27 14.94
N LYS A 34 -19.36 -1.71 15.56
CA LYS A 34 -20.68 -2.35 15.59
C LYS A 34 -21.27 -2.52 14.18
N ILE A 35 -21.09 -1.51 13.32
CA ILE A 35 -21.51 -1.50 11.91
C ILE A 35 -20.32 -0.97 11.10
N PHE A 36 -20.04 -1.59 9.97
CA PHE A 36 -18.92 -1.25 9.11
C PHE A 36 -19.14 -1.67 7.65
N GLU A 37 -18.34 -1.11 6.76
CA GLU A 37 -18.26 -1.51 5.36
C GLU A 37 -17.17 -2.57 5.22
N TYR A 38 -17.56 -3.78 4.89
CA TYR A 38 -16.64 -4.90 4.70
C TYR A 38 -16.07 -4.91 3.28
N VAL A 39 -14.76 -5.09 3.19
CA VAL A 39 -14.01 -5.18 1.94
C VAL A 39 -13.31 -6.53 1.89
N ASP A 40 -13.73 -7.39 0.97
CA ASP A 40 -13.07 -8.68 0.71
C ASP A 40 -12.03 -8.58 -0.41
N LEU A 41 -11.40 -9.72 -0.76
CA LEU A 41 -10.34 -9.75 -1.77
C LEU A 41 -10.83 -9.42 -3.19
N GLU A 42 -12.10 -9.61 -3.48
CA GLU A 42 -12.69 -9.34 -4.80
C GLU A 42 -13.14 -7.88 -4.93
N SER A 43 -13.19 -7.17 -3.79
CA SER A 43 -13.64 -5.78 -3.74
C SER A 43 -12.61 -4.78 -4.25
N VAL A 44 -11.35 -5.18 -4.39
CA VAL A 44 -10.26 -4.33 -4.88
C VAL A 44 -9.68 -4.93 -6.15
N VAL A 45 -9.51 -4.08 -7.17
CA VAL A 45 -8.86 -4.44 -8.43
C VAL A 45 -7.77 -3.41 -8.73
N GLY A 46 -6.53 -3.87 -8.88
CA GLY A 46 -5.37 -2.99 -8.95
C GLY A 46 -5.24 -2.16 -7.68
N THR A 47 -5.43 -0.85 -7.80
CA THR A 47 -5.39 0.08 -6.65
C THR A 47 -6.74 0.74 -6.37
N GLU A 48 -7.83 0.21 -6.95
CA GLU A 48 -9.17 0.78 -6.83
C GLU A 48 -10.11 -0.13 -6.03
N MET A 49 -10.85 0.43 -5.08
CA MET A 49 -11.94 -0.26 -4.41
C MET A 49 -13.21 -0.14 -5.23
N LEU A 50 -13.65 -1.23 -5.81
CA LEU A 50 -14.82 -1.30 -6.70
C LEU A 50 -16.12 -1.53 -5.92
N SER A 51 -16.04 -2.24 -4.79
CA SER A 51 -17.23 -2.60 -3.99
C SER A 51 -16.91 -2.71 -2.51
N HIS A 52 -17.93 -2.69 -1.70
CA HIS A 52 -17.96 -3.04 -0.29
C HIS A 52 -19.40 -3.37 0.08
N ARG A 53 -19.61 -3.99 1.23
CA ARG A 53 -20.96 -4.24 1.75
C ARG A 53 -21.05 -3.91 3.23
N THR A 54 -22.22 -3.44 3.67
CA THR A 54 -22.46 -3.14 5.09
C THR A 54 -22.63 -4.43 5.86
N GLU A 55 -21.89 -4.56 6.95
CA GLU A 55 -21.96 -5.69 7.89
C GLU A 55 -22.11 -5.19 9.33
N THR A 56 -22.67 -6.05 10.19
CA THR A 56 -22.65 -5.81 11.63
C THR A 56 -21.63 -6.71 12.31
N LYS A 57 -21.17 -6.32 13.49
CA LYS A 57 -20.20 -7.13 14.27
C LYS A 57 -20.71 -8.57 14.52
N SER A 58 -22.04 -8.76 14.64
CA SER A 58 -22.67 -10.05 14.89
C SER A 58 -22.82 -10.92 13.65
N SER A 59 -22.94 -10.33 12.45
CA SER A 59 -23.12 -11.04 11.17
C SER A 59 -21.84 -11.12 10.35
N ALA A 60 -20.79 -10.45 10.79
CA ALA A 60 -19.56 -10.32 10.03
C ALA A 60 -18.89 -11.67 9.74
N PRO A 61 -18.34 -11.85 8.53
CA PRO A 61 -17.47 -12.98 8.26
C PRO A 61 -16.30 -13.04 9.24
N SER A 62 -15.87 -14.23 9.63
CA SER A 62 -14.69 -14.43 10.51
C SER A 62 -13.40 -13.80 9.95
N ARG A 63 -13.37 -13.56 8.65
CA ARG A 63 -12.26 -12.88 7.96
C ARG A 63 -12.26 -11.35 8.10
N ALA A 64 -13.34 -10.72 8.59
CA ALA A 64 -13.42 -9.27 8.82
C ALA A 64 -12.58 -8.89 10.06
N GLN A 65 -11.31 -8.59 9.86
CA GLN A 65 -10.34 -8.43 10.95
C GLN A 65 -9.47 -7.17 10.87
N ARG A 66 -9.41 -6.50 9.72
CA ARG A 66 -8.50 -5.37 9.49
C ARG A 66 -9.26 -4.07 9.51
N VAL A 67 -9.34 -3.42 10.66
CA VAL A 67 -10.02 -2.12 10.82
C VAL A 67 -9.17 -1.02 10.20
N ALA A 68 -9.71 -0.38 9.16
CA ALA A 68 -8.98 0.61 8.39
C ALA A 68 -8.88 1.97 9.09
N ARG A 69 -7.71 2.60 9.00
CA ARG A 69 -7.49 4.02 9.30
C ARG A 69 -6.93 4.71 8.06
N ILE A 70 -7.22 6.00 7.93
CA ILE A 70 -6.67 6.81 6.83
C ILE A 70 -5.14 6.66 6.80
N GLY A 71 -4.60 6.35 5.63
CA GLY A 71 -3.18 6.10 5.40
C GLY A 71 -2.77 4.64 5.52
N ASP A 72 -3.65 3.73 5.99
CA ASP A 72 -3.34 2.30 6.00
C ASP A 72 -3.27 1.74 4.57
N LEU A 73 -2.25 0.94 4.30
CA LEU A 73 -2.08 0.21 3.06
C LEU A 73 -2.48 -1.25 3.26
N PHE A 74 -3.38 -1.74 2.42
CA PHE A 74 -3.85 -3.12 2.40
C PHE A 74 -3.17 -3.87 1.26
N TYR A 75 -2.29 -4.80 1.60
CA TYR A 75 -1.56 -5.65 0.66
C TYR A 75 -2.23 -7.02 0.53
N GLN A 76 -2.62 -7.39 -0.69
CA GLN A 76 -3.22 -8.70 -0.94
C GLN A 76 -2.18 -9.80 -0.77
N THR A 77 -2.36 -10.66 0.27
CA THR A 77 -1.40 -11.72 0.59
C THR A 77 -1.65 -13.02 -0.18
N VAL A 78 -2.85 -13.19 -0.72
CA VAL A 78 -3.26 -14.35 -1.53
C VAL A 78 -3.22 -13.95 -3.01
N ARG A 79 -2.49 -14.70 -3.85
CA ARG A 79 -2.24 -14.38 -5.26
C ARG A 79 -1.65 -12.95 -5.43
N PRO A 80 -0.53 -12.65 -4.78
CA PRO A 80 0.03 -11.29 -4.76
C PRO A 80 0.38 -10.76 -6.16
N TYR A 81 0.56 -11.63 -7.15
CA TYR A 81 0.77 -11.26 -8.55
C TYR A 81 -0.37 -10.46 -9.17
N GLN A 82 -1.57 -10.51 -8.60
CA GLN A 82 -2.73 -9.71 -9.04
C GLN A 82 -2.56 -8.22 -8.70
N LYS A 83 -1.67 -7.89 -7.76
CA LYS A 83 -1.38 -6.51 -7.34
C LYS A 83 -2.61 -5.72 -6.87
N ASN A 84 -3.61 -6.38 -6.30
CA ASN A 84 -4.81 -5.75 -5.77
C ASN A 84 -4.54 -5.18 -4.38
N ASN A 85 -3.76 -4.10 -4.33
CA ASN A 85 -3.35 -3.44 -3.10
C ASN A 85 -4.04 -2.07 -3.00
N TYR A 86 -4.48 -1.69 -1.80
CA TYR A 86 -5.30 -0.50 -1.64
C TYR A 86 -4.76 0.41 -0.54
N LEU A 87 -4.48 1.66 -0.88
CA LEU A 87 -4.19 2.72 0.08
C LEU A 87 -5.51 3.35 0.53
N PHE A 88 -5.82 3.23 1.82
CA PHE A 88 -7.07 3.72 2.37
C PHE A 88 -7.02 5.22 2.65
N GLU A 89 -7.78 5.98 1.86
CA GLU A 89 -7.86 7.45 1.96
C GLU A 89 -9.31 7.96 2.11
N LYS A 90 -10.26 7.05 2.41
CA LYS A 90 -11.67 7.46 2.55
C LYS A 90 -11.90 8.10 3.93
N PRO A 91 -12.42 9.32 4.00
CA PRO A 91 -12.58 10.06 5.26
C PRO A 91 -13.79 9.61 6.08
N TYR A 92 -14.69 8.81 5.50
CA TYR A 92 -15.98 8.49 6.10
C TYR A 92 -16.17 7.00 6.27
N LYS A 93 -16.88 6.62 7.33
CA LYS A 93 -17.31 5.29 7.70
C LYS A 93 -16.19 4.37 8.22
N ASN A 94 -16.64 3.44 9.03
CA ASN A 94 -15.80 2.35 9.49
C ASN A 94 -15.65 1.32 8.38
N TYR A 95 -14.45 1.14 7.88
CA TYR A 95 -14.15 0.09 6.92
C TYR A 95 -13.36 -1.03 7.60
N VAL A 96 -13.66 -2.27 7.24
CA VAL A 96 -12.96 -3.45 7.73
C VAL A 96 -12.61 -4.34 6.56
N PHE A 97 -11.34 -4.59 6.38
CA PHE A 97 -10.84 -5.46 5.33
C PHE A 97 -10.71 -6.90 5.80
N SER A 98 -10.79 -7.81 4.84
CA SER A 98 -10.52 -9.24 5.05
C SER A 98 -9.10 -9.47 5.56
N ASN A 99 -8.89 -10.49 6.36
CA ASN A 99 -7.57 -10.97 6.78
C ASN A 99 -6.73 -11.58 5.63
N GLY A 100 -7.29 -11.70 4.44
CA GLY A 100 -6.55 -11.95 3.20
C GLY A 100 -5.67 -10.77 2.76
N TYR A 101 -5.80 -9.63 3.43
CA TYR A 101 -4.87 -8.51 3.33
C TYR A 101 -3.94 -8.47 4.55
N ALA A 102 -2.66 -8.21 4.33
CA ALA A 102 -1.79 -7.65 5.35
C ALA A 102 -2.07 -6.14 5.42
N GLN A 103 -2.47 -5.67 6.60
CA GLN A 103 -2.67 -4.24 6.86
C GLN A 103 -1.33 -3.64 7.31
N MET A 104 -0.85 -2.66 6.60
CA MET A 104 0.34 -1.90 6.93
C MET A 104 -0.08 -0.48 7.30
N ARG A 105 0.31 -0.01 8.48
CA ARG A 105 0.16 1.40 8.91
C ARG A 105 1.50 2.09 8.77
N PRO A 106 1.74 2.83 7.67
CA PRO A 106 3.06 3.34 7.33
C PRO A 106 3.59 4.37 8.33
N PHE A 107 4.90 4.31 8.59
CA PHE A 107 5.66 5.35 9.28
C PHE A 107 6.20 6.39 8.29
N VAL A 108 6.19 6.05 7.01
CA VAL A 108 6.58 6.87 5.86
C VAL A 108 5.34 7.27 5.05
N ASP A 109 5.51 7.96 3.93
CA ASP A 109 4.37 8.30 3.05
C ASP A 109 3.66 7.05 2.51
N GLY A 110 2.34 6.98 2.66
CA GLY A 110 1.54 5.81 2.25
C GLY A 110 1.55 5.58 0.74
N TYR A 111 1.61 6.65 -0.06
CA TYR A 111 1.67 6.51 -1.52
C TYR A 111 3.04 6.01 -1.98
N PHE A 112 4.11 6.45 -1.32
CA PHE A 112 5.44 5.86 -1.52
C PHE A 112 5.41 4.35 -1.25
N MET A 113 4.82 3.93 -0.13
CA MET A 113 4.67 2.51 0.21
C MET A 113 3.84 1.75 -0.84
N LEU A 114 2.73 2.34 -1.31
CA LEU A 114 1.93 1.73 -2.38
C LEU A 114 2.77 1.51 -3.64
N CYS A 115 3.50 2.52 -4.11
CA CYS A 115 4.38 2.39 -5.28
C CYS A 115 5.47 1.34 -5.09
N LEU A 116 6.05 1.27 -3.89
CA LEU A 116 7.06 0.28 -3.54
C LEU A 116 6.53 -1.15 -3.71
N VAL A 117 5.37 -1.45 -3.09
CA VAL A 117 4.79 -2.80 -3.12
C VAL A 117 4.14 -3.16 -4.46
N GLN A 118 3.85 -2.17 -5.32
CA GLN A 118 3.34 -2.38 -6.68
C GLN A 118 4.45 -2.65 -7.71
N SER A 119 5.72 -2.46 -7.33
CA SER A 119 6.85 -2.63 -8.25
C SER A 119 7.05 -4.10 -8.64
N GLU A 120 7.47 -4.34 -9.90
CA GLU A 120 7.77 -5.70 -10.39
C GLU A 120 8.86 -6.38 -9.57
N ARG A 121 9.86 -5.60 -9.11
CA ARG A 121 10.93 -6.11 -8.26
C ARG A 121 10.38 -6.64 -6.94
N PHE A 122 9.48 -5.91 -6.29
CA PHE A 122 8.87 -6.33 -5.02
C PHE A 122 8.03 -7.59 -5.21
N ILE A 123 7.17 -7.62 -6.22
CA ILE A 123 6.31 -8.79 -6.52
C ILE A 123 7.15 -10.04 -6.77
N LYS A 124 8.26 -9.93 -7.50
CA LYS A 124 9.15 -11.07 -7.71
C LYS A 124 9.69 -11.63 -6.39
N ILE A 125 10.19 -10.74 -5.50
CA ILE A 125 10.68 -11.16 -4.18
C ILE A 125 9.55 -11.82 -3.36
N VAL A 126 8.36 -11.26 -3.38
CA VAL A 126 7.20 -11.84 -2.68
C VAL A 126 6.87 -13.23 -3.21
N LEU A 127 6.83 -13.41 -4.53
CA LEU A 127 6.52 -14.70 -5.14
C LEU A 127 7.55 -15.77 -4.79
N ASP A 128 8.83 -15.41 -4.71
CA ASP A 128 9.91 -16.30 -4.29
C ASP A 128 9.76 -16.74 -2.80
N ASN A 129 9.00 -15.98 -1.99
CA ASN A 129 8.71 -16.27 -0.59
C ASN A 129 7.28 -16.81 -0.35
N CYS A 130 6.50 -17.04 -1.40
CA CYS A 130 5.16 -17.61 -1.29
C CYS A 130 5.19 -19.11 -1.06
N THR A 131 4.15 -19.60 -0.40
CA THR A 131 3.80 -21.01 -0.32
C THR A 131 2.64 -21.34 -1.25
N GLY A 132 2.58 -22.59 -1.72
CA GLY A 132 1.52 -23.05 -2.64
C GLY A 132 1.78 -22.69 -4.11
N THR A 133 1.59 -23.68 -4.98
CA THR A 133 1.86 -23.54 -6.42
C THR A 133 0.67 -22.95 -7.20
N SER A 134 -0.53 -23.49 -6.99
CA SER A 134 -1.75 -23.02 -7.69
C SER A 134 -2.35 -21.75 -7.08
N TYR A 135 -2.18 -21.57 -5.79
CA TYR A 135 -2.68 -20.41 -5.04
C TYR A 135 -1.54 -19.85 -4.17
N PRO A 136 -0.56 -19.18 -4.76
CA PRO A 136 0.56 -18.64 -4.00
C PRO A 136 0.05 -17.65 -2.95
N ALA A 137 0.55 -17.80 -1.73
CA ALA A 137 0.23 -16.91 -0.63
C ALA A 137 1.47 -16.66 0.22
N ILE A 138 1.58 -15.45 0.76
CA ILE A 138 2.59 -15.06 1.72
C ILE A 138 1.91 -14.75 3.06
N ASN A 139 2.47 -15.21 4.17
CA ASN A 139 2.00 -14.77 5.48
C ASN A 139 2.58 -13.39 5.85
N SER A 140 1.90 -12.70 6.77
CA SER A 140 2.32 -11.34 7.15
C SER A 140 3.72 -11.29 7.77
N ASN A 141 4.13 -12.31 8.53
CA ASN A 141 5.45 -12.31 9.15
C ASN A 141 6.57 -12.41 8.09
N ASN A 142 6.38 -13.28 7.09
CA ASN A 142 7.34 -13.36 5.98
C ASN A 142 7.35 -12.06 5.15
N LEU A 143 6.17 -11.42 5.00
CA LEU A 143 6.07 -10.15 4.29
C LEU A 143 6.82 -9.02 5.02
N GLU A 144 6.75 -8.99 6.36
CA GLU A 144 7.50 -8.04 7.21
C GLU A 144 9.02 -8.16 7.04
N GLU A 145 9.52 -9.37 6.83
CA GLU A 145 10.95 -9.67 6.71
C GLU A 145 11.52 -9.38 5.31
N ILE A 146 10.67 -9.06 4.33
CA ILE A 146 11.15 -8.74 2.98
C ILE A 146 12.02 -7.48 3.02
N GLU A 147 13.22 -7.62 2.45
CA GLU A 147 14.16 -6.52 2.29
C GLU A 147 13.78 -5.62 1.12
N VAL A 148 13.72 -4.33 1.40
CA VAL A 148 13.39 -3.28 0.44
C VAL A 148 14.41 -2.15 0.52
N TYR A 149 14.44 -1.29 -0.48
CA TYR A 149 15.19 -0.04 -0.43
C TYR A 149 14.23 1.11 -0.15
N ALA A 150 14.54 1.89 0.87
CA ALA A 150 13.74 3.05 1.26
C ALA A 150 14.66 4.22 1.67
N PRO A 151 14.19 5.48 1.51
CA PRO A 151 14.93 6.61 1.99
C PRO A 151 14.92 6.65 3.53
N LEU A 152 16.10 6.78 4.15
CA LEU A 152 16.22 6.96 5.60
C LEU A 152 15.52 8.23 6.09
N ASN A 153 15.50 9.24 5.27
CA ASN A 153 14.91 10.52 5.61
C ASN A 153 13.42 10.53 5.26
N LYS A 154 12.58 10.63 6.31
CA LYS A 154 11.11 10.72 6.15
C LYS A 154 10.69 11.85 5.20
N LYS A 155 11.42 12.99 5.16
CA LYS A 155 11.11 14.09 4.23
C LYS A 155 11.32 13.68 2.77
N GLU A 156 12.32 12.85 2.51
CA GLU A 156 12.61 12.34 1.17
C GLU A 156 11.53 11.34 0.74
N GLY A 157 11.15 10.42 1.63
CA GLY A 157 10.03 9.51 1.39
C GLY A 157 8.74 10.25 1.06
N ASN A 158 8.41 11.29 1.81
CA ASN A 158 7.23 12.13 1.57
C ASN A 158 7.31 12.87 0.22
N LYS A 159 8.48 13.42 -0.14
CA LYS A 159 8.67 14.06 -1.46
C LYS A 159 8.51 13.06 -2.60
N THR A 160 9.08 11.88 -2.44
CA THR A 160 9.01 10.81 -3.44
C THR A 160 7.57 10.34 -3.63
N GLY A 161 6.82 10.10 -2.55
CA GLY A 161 5.40 9.74 -2.62
C GLY A 161 4.55 10.83 -3.28
N THR A 162 4.76 12.09 -2.91
CA THR A 162 4.07 13.23 -3.54
C THR A 162 4.38 13.33 -5.04
N MET A 163 5.64 13.12 -5.43
CA MET A 163 6.05 13.12 -6.83
C MET A 163 5.38 12.00 -7.62
N PHE A 164 5.38 10.77 -7.11
CA PHE A 164 4.73 9.63 -7.77
C PHE A 164 3.23 9.87 -7.92
N ARG A 165 2.55 10.34 -6.85
CA ARG A 165 1.13 10.69 -6.92
C ARG A 165 0.84 11.74 -7.99
N SER A 166 1.69 12.74 -8.11
CA SER A 166 1.55 13.80 -9.12
C SER A 166 1.70 13.25 -10.53
N ILE A 167 2.66 12.35 -10.76
CA ILE A 167 2.88 11.68 -12.05
C ILE A 167 1.66 10.83 -12.41
N ASP A 168 1.15 10.01 -11.51
CA ASP A 168 0.00 9.14 -11.76
C ASP A 168 -1.28 9.96 -12.04
N ASN A 169 -1.46 11.09 -11.35
CA ASN A 169 -2.54 12.02 -11.65
C ASN A 169 -2.43 12.60 -13.06
N LEU A 170 -1.23 12.98 -13.49
CA LEU A 170 -0.99 13.50 -14.84
C LEU A 170 -1.25 12.43 -15.91
N ILE A 171 -0.79 11.20 -15.69
CA ILE A 171 -1.06 10.06 -16.59
C ILE A 171 -2.57 9.83 -16.71
N THR A 172 -3.28 9.79 -15.58
CA THR A 172 -4.74 9.58 -15.55
C THR A 172 -5.48 10.69 -16.29
N LEU A 173 -5.11 11.96 -16.10
CA LEU A 173 -5.69 13.10 -16.80
C LEU A 173 -5.44 13.01 -18.30
N HIS A 174 -4.23 12.64 -18.71
CA HIS A 174 -3.88 12.48 -20.11
C HIS A 174 -4.67 11.36 -20.79
N GLN A 175 -4.80 10.22 -20.13
CA GLN A 175 -5.59 9.09 -20.60
C GLN A 175 -7.08 9.45 -20.76
N ARG A 176 -7.69 10.16 -19.79
CA ARG A 176 -9.08 10.64 -19.87
C ARG A 176 -9.26 11.59 -21.05
N LYS A 177 -8.31 12.51 -21.25
CA LYS A 177 -8.33 13.46 -22.39
C LYS A 177 -8.26 12.72 -23.72
N SER A 178 -7.36 11.76 -23.85
CA SER A 178 -7.21 10.94 -25.05
C SER A 178 -8.51 10.16 -25.36
N GLN A 179 -9.12 9.51 -24.37
CA GLN A 179 -10.41 8.80 -24.54
C GLN A 179 -11.55 9.75 -24.95
N TYR A 180 -11.58 10.96 -24.42
CA TYR A 180 -12.58 11.97 -24.82
C TYR A 180 -12.46 12.32 -26.30
N TYR A 181 -11.24 12.56 -26.82
CA TYR A 181 -11.02 12.85 -28.22
C TYR A 181 -11.38 11.67 -29.15
N ILE A 182 -11.00 10.43 -28.77
CA ILE A 182 -11.34 9.24 -29.53
C ILE A 182 -12.87 9.06 -29.64
N ARG A 183 -13.62 9.29 -28.56
CA ARG A 183 -15.10 9.23 -28.57
C ARG A 183 -15.74 10.31 -29.43
N ARG A 184 -15.10 11.48 -29.55
CA ARG A 184 -15.60 12.61 -30.36
C ARG A 184 -15.37 12.40 -31.86
N ILE A 185 -14.30 11.71 -32.24
CA ILE A 185 -13.98 11.41 -33.66
C ILE A 185 -14.85 10.26 -34.19
N ARG A 186 -15.36 9.38 -33.32
CA ARG A 186 -16.20 8.22 -33.70
C ARG A 186 -17.69 8.55 -33.82
N LYS A 187 -18.10 9.77 -33.54
CA LYS A 187 -19.44 10.33 -33.76
C LYS A 187 -19.46 11.18 -35.03
#